data_979866620f7c6ae6198479da602060ef
#
_entry.id   979866620f7c6ae6198479da602060ef
#
_cell.length_a   1.000
_cell.length_b   1.000
_cell.length_c   1.000
_cell.angle_alpha   90.00
_cell.angle_beta   90.00
_cell.angle_gamma   90.00
#
_symmetry.space_group_name_H-M   'P 1'
#
loop_
_entity.id
_entity.type
_entity.pdbx_description
1 polymer ?
#
loop_
_entity_poly.entity_id
_entity_poly.type
_entity_poly.pdbx_seq_one_letter_code
_entity_poly.pdbx_strand_id
1 'polypeptide(L)'
;MTKRKVTHATFTIERTYDVAPERVYRAFSDPEAKAKWFAGSNEWQQGKRVMDFRVGGKEHLSGGVKGKPPHIFDAIYQDIVPNERIIYSYEMHIGENRISVSLATIEFRKAGKGTKMTFTEQGAFLDDFDQPEIREEGTKVLLERMAKSLMD
;
A
#
# COMPACT_ATOMS: atom_id res chain seq x y z
N MET A 1 22.24 6.35 22.71
CA MET A 1 20.92 5.87 23.14
C MET A 1 19.87 6.35 22.15
N THR A 2 19.10 5.44 21.56
CA THR A 2 18.04 5.82 20.62
C THR A 2 16.89 6.47 21.36
N LYS A 3 16.53 7.68 20.96
CA LYS A 3 15.39 8.38 21.55
C LYS A 3 14.09 7.85 20.92
N ARG A 4 13.19 7.39 21.76
CA ARG A 4 11.89 6.91 21.29
C ARG A 4 10.98 8.08 20.96
N LYS A 5 10.34 8.00 19.80
CA LYS A 5 9.45 9.05 19.32
C LYS A 5 8.38 8.44 18.44
N VAL A 6 7.17 8.99 18.52
CA VAL A 6 6.08 8.62 17.59
C VAL A 6 5.54 9.88 16.96
N THR A 7 5.44 9.86 15.63
CA THR A 7 4.82 10.94 14.88
C THR A 7 3.55 10.40 14.23
N HIS A 8 2.41 11.02 14.50
CA HIS A 8 1.12 10.63 13.92
C HIS A 8 0.82 11.48 12.70
N ALA A 9 0.30 10.86 11.67
CA ALA A 9 -0.11 11.59 10.46
C ALA A 9 -1.24 10.86 9.75
N THR A 10 -2.05 11.63 9.04
CA THR A 10 -3.11 11.12 8.18
C THR A 10 -3.00 11.82 6.84
N PHE A 11 -3.06 11.06 5.75
CA PHE A 11 -3.17 11.65 4.41
C PHE A 11 -4.26 10.96 3.61
N THR A 12 -4.82 11.69 2.65
CA THR A 12 -5.88 11.19 1.77
C THR A 12 -5.49 11.53 0.34
N ILE A 13 -5.55 10.52 -0.53
CA ILE A 13 -5.25 10.66 -1.95
C ILE A 13 -6.51 10.26 -2.72
N GLU A 14 -7.00 11.16 -3.58
CA GLU A 14 -8.13 10.87 -4.45
C GLU A 14 -7.63 10.73 -5.88
N ARG A 15 -8.13 9.72 -6.58
CA ARG A 15 -7.82 9.48 -7.99
C ARG A 15 -9.07 9.06 -8.74
N THR A 16 -9.15 9.47 -10.00
CA THR A 16 -10.24 9.09 -10.90
C THR A 16 -9.65 8.24 -12.02
N TYR A 17 -10.32 7.13 -12.32
CA TYR A 17 -9.89 6.21 -13.36
C TYR A 17 -11.01 6.00 -14.37
N ASP A 18 -10.66 5.78 -15.65
CA ASP A 18 -11.62 5.60 -16.75
C ASP A 18 -12.13 4.16 -16.89
N VAL A 19 -12.02 3.37 -15.84
CA VAL A 19 -12.46 1.98 -15.81
C VAL A 19 -13.41 1.77 -14.63
N ALA A 20 -14.23 0.71 -14.71
CA ALA A 20 -15.25 0.45 -13.71
C ALA A 20 -14.66 0.10 -12.33
N PRO A 21 -15.43 0.33 -11.24
CA PRO A 21 -14.94 0.00 -9.89
C PRO A 21 -14.44 -1.43 -9.73
N GLU A 22 -15.08 -2.40 -10.38
CA GLU A 22 -14.66 -3.80 -10.34
C GLU A 22 -13.24 -3.98 -10.86
N ARG A 23 -12.87 -3.22 -11.90
CA ARG A 23 -11.53 -3.30 -12.49
C ARG A 23 -10.49 -2.68 -11.55
N VAL A 24 -10.80 -1.54 -10.95
CA VAL A 24 -9.90 -0.88 -9.99
C VAL A 24 -9.74 -1.73 -8.74
N TYR A 25 -10.86 -2.25 -8.22
CA TYR A 25 -10.86 -3.15 -7.06
C TYR A 25 -9.97 -4.37 -7.33
N ARG A 26 -10.07 -4.97 -8.51
CA ARG A 26 -9.27 -6.13 -8.88
C ARG A 26 -7.78 -5.85 -8.87
N ALA A 27 -7.38 -4.62 -9.18
CA ALA A 27 -5.96 -4.23 -9.10
C ALA A 27 -5.41 -4.40 -7.68
N PHE A 28 -6.26 -4.29 -6.67
CA PHE A 28 -5.89 -4.50 -5.26
C PHE A 28 -6.14 -5.93 -4.78
N SER A 29 -7.17 -6.60 -5.30
CA SER A 29 -7.64 -7.88 -4.76
C SER A 29 -7.02 -9.10 -5.42
N ASP A 30 -6.61 -8.99 -6.68
CA ASP A 30 -6.01 -10.10 -7.40
C ASP A 30 -4.48 -10.06 -7.26
N PRO A 31 -3.86 -11.14 -6.75
CA PRO A 31 -2.40 -11.15 -6.55
C PRO A 31 -1.58 -10.83 -7.80
N GLU A 32 -1.97 -11.36 -8.96
CA GLU A 32 -1.25 -11.09 -10.21
C GLU A 32 -1.39 -9.64 -10.64
N ALA A 33 -2.60 -9.09 -10.52
CA ALA A 33 -2.86 -7.69 -10.86
C ALA A 33 -2.09 -6.76 -9.92
N LYS A 34 -2.11 -7.04 -8.62
CA LYS A 34 -1.42 -6.20 -7.63
C LYS A 34 0.09 -6.25 -7.83
N ALA A 35 0.64 -7.40 -8.18
CA ALA A 35 2.08 -7.54 -8.40
C ALA A 35 2.61 -6.65 -9.54
N LYS A 36 1.77 -6.21 -10.46
CA LYS A 36 2.17 -5.35 -11.58
C LYS A 36 2.57 -3.95 -11.12
N TRP A 37 2.04 -3.48 -10.02
CA TRP A 37 2.28 -2.11 -9.56
C TRP A 37 2.76 -2.02 -8.12
N PHE A 38 2.41 -2.97 -7.27
CA PHE A 38 2.80 -2.97 -5.87
C PHE A 38 4.15 -3.65 -5.71
N ALA A 39 5.21 -2.89 -6.04
CA ALA A 39 6.58 -3.38 -6.06
C ALA A 39 7.52 -2.21 -5.92
N GLY A 40 8.78 -2.48 -5.65
CA GLY A 40 9.80 -1.45 -5.61
C GLY A 40 10.23 -1.00 -7.00
N SER A 41 11.28 -0.19 -7.04
CA SER A 41 11.87 0.28 -8.30
C SER A 41 12.55 -0.86 -9.06
N ASN A 42 13.01 -0.58 -10.29
CA ASN A 42 13.72 -1.58 -11.10
C ASN A 42 15.00 -2.08 -10.45
N GLU A 43 15.58 -1.31 -9.53
CA GLU A 43 16.77 -1.71 -8.79
C GLU A 43 16.46 -2.65 -7.63
N TRP A 44 15.19 -2.82 -7.29
CA TRP A 44 14.77 -3.69 -6.21
C TRP A 44 14.87 -5.16 -6.62
N GLN A 45 15.49 -5.92 -5.74
CA GLN A 45 15.41 -7.36 -5.81
C GLN A 45 14.21 -7.78 -4.98
N GLN A 46 13.23 -8.37 -5.63
CA GLN A 46 12.03 -8.85 -4.92
C GLN A 46 12.39 -10.08 -4.10
N GLY A 47 12.04 -10.04 -2.81
CA GLY A 47 12.14 -11.17 -1.93
C GLY A 47 10.85 -11.99 -1.96
N LYS A 48 10.32 -12.27 -0.78
CA LYS A 48 9.11 -13.07 -0.64
C LYS A 48 7.87 -12.22 -0.86
N ARG A 49 6.89 -12.78 -1.58
CA ARG A 49 5.57 -12.18 -1.78
C ARG A 49 4.48 -13.21 -1.48
N VAL A 50 3.61 -12.89 -0.54
CA VAL A 50 2.46 -13.74 -0.17
C VAL A 50 1.25 -12.84 -0.04
N MET A 51 0.10 -13.28 -0.54
CA MET A 51 -1.14 -12.53 -0.43
C MET A 51 -2.30 -13.49 -0.23
N ASP A 52 -3.02 -13.32 0.89
CA ASP A 52 -4.22 -14.07 1.21
C ASP A 52 -5.36 -13.05 1.37
N PHE A 53 -6.05 -12.77 0.27
CA PHE A 53 -7.03 -11.70 0.22
C PHE A 53 -8.37 -12.14 0.78
N ARG A 54 -8.50 -12.03 2.09
CA ARG A 54 -9.74 -12.27 2.85
C ARG A 54 -9.63 -11.56 4.19
N VAL A 55 -10.74 -11.30 4.84
CA VAL A 55 -10.71 -10.69 6.18
C VAL A 55 -9.94 -11.63 7.11
N GLY A 56 -8.95 -11.08 7.81
CA GLY A 56 -8.03 -11.84 8.65
C GLY A 56 -6.87 -12.44 7.89
N GLY A 57 -6.87 -12.40 6.56
CA GLY A 57 -5.77 -12.87 5.75
C GLY A 57 -4.59 -11.92 5.80
N LYS A 58 -3.41 -12.43 5.46
CA LYS A 58 -2.16 -11.67 5.53
C LYS A 58 -1.58 -11.42 4.16
N GLU A 59 -0.91 -10.28 4.03
CA GLU A 59 -0.10 -9.96 2.87
C GLU A 59 1.31 -9.63 3.32
N HIS A 60 2.29 -10.20 2.64
CA HIS A 60 3.71 -9.98 2.93
C HIS A 60 4.44 -9.68 1.64
N LEU A 61 5.25 -8.64 1.66
CA LEU A 61 6.15 -8.31 0.56
C LEU A 61 7.47 -7.85 1.13
N SER A 62 8.56 -8.46 0.70
CA SER A 62 9.89 -8.00 1.05
C SER A 62 10.71 -7.78 -0.20
N GLY A 63 11.69 -6.88 -0.11
CA GLY A 63 12.58 -6.59 -1.20
C GLY A 63 13.43 -5.37 -0.90
N GLY A 64 14.36 -5.08 -1.77
CA GLY A 64 15.20 -3.92 -1.60
C GLY A 64 16.36 -3.92 -2.56
N VAL A 65 17.20 -2.91 -2.42
CA VAL A 65 18.40 -2.75 -3.23
C VAL A 65 19.50 -3.66 -2.69
N LYS A 66 20.19 -4.34 -3.59
CA LYS A 66 21.29 -5.25 -3.21
C LYS A 66 22.32 -4.52 -2.33
N GLY A 67 22.68 -5.18 -1.22
CA GLY A 67 23.67 -4.64 -0.27
C GLY A 67 23.08 -3.69 0.76
N LYS A 68 21.78 -3.42 0.72
CA LYS A 68 21.08 -2.58 1.69
C LYS A 68 20.05 -3.40 2.46
N PRO A 69 19.66 -2.96 3.68
CA PRO A 69 18.63 -3.65 4.45
C PRO A 69 17.32 -3.74 3.67
N PRO A 70 16.63 -4.89 3.72
CA PRO A 70 15.38 -5.06 2.98
C PRO A 70 14.25 -4.23 3.58
N HIS A 71 13.34 -3.79 2.72
CA HIS A 71 12.06 -3.23 3.12
C HIS A 71 11.06 -4.38 3.26
N ILE A 72 10.31 -4.38 4.35
CA ILE A 72 9.35 -5.45 4.64
C ILE A 72 7.99 -4.84 4.93
N PHE A 73 7.00 -5.28 4.15
CA PHE A 73 5.60 -4.88 4.30
C PHE A 73 4.83 -6.09 4.82
N ASP A 74 4.16 -5.93 5.97
CA ASP A 74 3.31 -6.97 6.55
C ASP A 74 1.95 -6.39 6.88
N ALA A 75 0.91 -6.92 6.25
CA ALA A 75 -0.46 -6.43 6.39
C ALA A 75 -1.42 -7.52 6.83
N ILE A 76 -2.51 -7.09 7.45
CA ILE A 76 -3.65 -7.93 7.79
C ILE A 76 -4.89 -7.22 7.26
N TYR A 77 -5.69 -7.92 6.45
CA TYR A 77 -6.96 -7.39 5.94
C TYR A 77 -7.99 -7.36 7.06
N GLN A 78 -8.54 -6.19 7.35
CA GLN A 78 -9.48 -5.98 8.45
C GLN A 78 -10.93 -5.93 7.98
N ASP A 79 -11.17 -5.41 6.77
CA ASP A 79 -12.51 -5.27 6.22
C ASP A 79 -12.44 -5.30 4.70
N ILE A 80 -13.33 -6.06 4.09
CA ILE A 80 -13.42 -6.17 2.63
C ILE A 80 -14.89 -6.16 2.24
N VAL A 81 -15.29 -5.15 1.48
CA VAL A 81 -16.60 -5.09 0.85
C VAL A 81 -16.32 -5.08 -0.66
N PRO A 82 -16.62 -6.18 -1.37
CA PRO A 82 -16.25 -6.30 -2.79
C PRO A 82 -16.68 -5.10 -3.61
N ASN A 83 -15.75 -4.57 -4.40
CA ASN A 83 -15.93 -3.42 -5.28
C ASN A 83 -16.21 -2.08 -4.60
N GLU A 84 -16.24 -2.04 -3.26
CA GLU A 84 -16.58 -0.84 -2.52
C GLU A 84 -15.52 -0.38 -1.52
N ARG A 85 -14.91 -1.33 -0.77
CA ARG A 85 -14.00 -0.91 0.31
C ARG A 85 -13.01 -2.00 0.70
N ILE A 86 -11.77 -1.60 0.96
CA ILE A 86 -10.74 -2.46 1.54
C ILE A 86 -10.09 -1.69 2.69
N ILE A 87 -10.01 -2.31 3.87
CA ILE A 87 -9.26 -1.75 5.00
C ILE A 87 -8.24 -2.78 5.44
N TYR A 88 -6.97 -2.35 5.55
CA TYR A 88 -5.93 -3.20 6.11
C TYR A 88 -5.03 -2.41 7.05
N SER A 89 -4.56 -3.11 8.09
CA SER A 89 -3.51 -2.58 8.96
C SER A 89 -2.19 -3.15 8.48
N TYR A 90 -1.11 -2.37 8.57
CA TYR A 90 0.18 -2.90 8.16
C TYR A 90 1.32 -2.25 8.94
N GLU A 91 2.41 -2.97 9.01
CA GLU A 91 3.64 -2.44 9.55
C GLU A 91 4.74 -2.53 8.50
N MET A 92 5.67 -1.58 8.57
CA MET A 92 6.84 -1.55 7.70
C MET A 92 8.10 -1.70 8.52
N HIS A 93 9.02 -2.50 7.99
CA HIS A 93 10.36 -2.63 8.53
C HIS A 93 11.39 -2.26 7.47
N ILE A 94 12.52 -1.73 7.91
CA ILE A 94 13.74 -1.65 7.10
C ILE A 94 14.77 -2.43 7.90
N GLY A 95 15.14 -3.62 7.38
CA GLY A 95 15.95 -4.55 8.14
C GLY A 95 15.25 -4.95 9.44
N GLU A 96 15.91 -4.76 10.58
CA GLU A 96 15.36 -5.10 11.89
C GLU A 96 14.56 -3.96 12.51
N ASN A 97 14.55 -2.78 11.91
CA ASN A 97 13.86 -1.62 12.47
C ASN A 97 12.42 -1.53 11.98
N ARG A 98 11.45 -1.60 12.91
CA ARG A 98 10.06 -1.30 12.57
C ARG A 98 9.93 0.22 12.47
N ILE A 99 9.55 0.72 11.30
CA ILE A 99 9.55 2.15 11.01
C ILE A 99 8.16 2.78 11.09
N SER A 100 7.10 1.97 10.99
CA SER A 100 5.73 2.50 11.05
C SER A 100 4.70 1.42 11.30
N VAL A 101 3.54 1.85 11.82
CA VAL A 101 2.33 1.04 11.93
C VAL A 101 1.20 1.92 11.38
N SER A 102 0.44 1.38 10.43
CA SER A 102 -0.56 2.17 9.69
C SER A 102 -1.88 1.43 9.50
N LEU A 103 -2.93 2.22 9.29
CA LEU A 103 -4.23 1.73 8.87
C LEU A 103 -4.56 2.39 7.53
N ALA A 104 -4.77 1.58 6.49
CA ALA A 104 -5.09 2.07 5.15
C ALA A 104 -6.54 1.73 4.82
N THR A 105 -7.28 2.71 4.30
CA THR A 105 -8.66 2.56 3.87
C THR A 105 -8.76 2.96 2.40
N ILE A 106 -9.27 2.06 1.57
CA ILE A 106 -9.43 2.29 0.14
C ILE A 106 -10.92 2.18 -0.18
N GLU A 107 -11.49 3.23 -0.74
CA GLU A 107 -12.90 3.28 -1.10
C GLU A 107 -13.04 3.48 -2.60
N PHE A 108 -13.96 2.73 -3.19
CA PHE A 108 -14.22 2.74 -4.63
C PHE A 108 -15.64 3.20 -4.85
N ARG A 109 -15.83 4.23 -5.68
CA ARG A 109 -17.16 4.74 -6.00
C ARG A 109 -17.29 4.93 -7.51
N LYS A 110 -18.44 4.59 -8.05
CA LYS A 110 -18.72 4.82 -9.45
C LYS A 110 -18.79 6.34 -9.70
N ALA A 111 -18.09 6.81 -10.73
CA ALA A 111 -18.07 8.21 -11.13
C ALA A 111 -18.22 8.26 -12.65
N GLY A 112 -19.43 8.58 -13.11
CA GLY A 112 -19.72 8.50 -14.56
C GLY A 112 -19.52 7.10 -15.08
N LYS A 113 -18.65 6.93 -16.08
CA LYS A 113 -18.29 5.63 -16.65
C LYS A 113 -17.10 5.00 -15.95
N GLY A 114 -16.49 5.74 -15.01
CA GLY A 114 -15.27 5.30 -14.35
C GLY A 114 -15.43 5.17 -12.85
N THR A 115 -14.33 5.39 -12.16
CA THR A 115 -14.23 5.18 -10.72
C THR A 115 -13.54 6.35 -10.06
N LYS A 116 -14.08 6.78 -8.92
CA LYS A 116 -13.37 7.64 -7.98
C LYS A 116 -12.87 6.76 -6.84
N MET A 117 -11.57 6.74 -6.64
CA MET A 117 -10.94 6.01 -5.55
C MET A 117 -10.41 6.98 -4.52
N THR A 118 -10.68 6.70 -3.24
CA THR A 118 -10.14 7.47 -2.13
C THR A 118 -9.28 6.55 -1.28
N PHE A 119 -8.01 6.92 -1.12
CA PHE A 119 -7.03 6.18 -0.33
C PHE A 119 -6.68 7.03 0.89
N THR A 120 -7.04 6.55 2.08
CA THR A 120 -6.72 7.24 3.34
C THR A 120 -5.79 6.39 4.17
N GLU A 121 -4.68 6.97 4.60
CA GLU A 121 -3.76 6.27 5.50
C GLU A 121 -3.60 7.06 6.79
N GLN A 122 -3.75 6.36 7.92
CA GLN A 122 -3.51 6.87 9.26
C GLN A 122 -2.32 6.11 9.82
N GLY A 123 -1.27 6.82 10.17
CA GLY A 123 -0.02 6.15 10.55
C GLY A 123 0.63 6.68 11.81
N ALA A 124 1.34 5.76 12.46
CA ALA A 124 2.28 6.06 13.53
C ALA A 124 3.67 5.79 12.97
N PHE A 125 4.49 6.84 12.85
CA PHE A 125 5.86 6.77 12.31
C PHE A 125 6.83 6.77 13.49
N LEU A 126 7.70 5.76 13.53
CA LEU A 126 8.47 5.43 14.73
C LEU A 126 9.90 5.94 14.64
N ASP A 127 10.33 6.63 15.70
CA ASP A 127 11.74 6.94 15.98
C ASP A 127 12.48 7.67 14.83
N ASP A 128 11.73 8.45 14.04
CA ASP A 128 12.25 9.19 12.89
C ASP A 128 12.90 8.30 11.80
N PHE A 129 12.61 7.01 11.78
CA PHE A 129 13.09 6.12 10.72
C PHE A 129 12.45 6.41 9.37
N ASP A 130 11.25 6.99 9.36
CA ASP A 130 10.54 7.38 8.15
C ASP A 130 9.77 8.66 8.42
N GLN A 131 9.41 9.37 7.36
CA GLN A 131 8.66 10.61 7.45
C GLN A 131 7.31 10.45 6.76
N PRO A 132 6.22 11.02 7.35
CA PRO A 132 4.89 10.90 6.74
C PRO A 132 4.86 11.41 5.29
N GLU A 133 5.58 12.51 5.00
CA GLU A 133 5.62 13.10 3.66
C GLU A 133 6.25 12.16 2.64
N ILE A 134 7.28 11.42 3.06
CA ILE A 134 7.95 10.43 2.21
C ILE A 134 7.00 9.26 1.93
N ARG A 135 6.25 8.80 2.95
CA ARG A 135 5.27 7.74 2.80
C ARG A 135 4.17 8.15 1.84
N GLU A 136 3.64 9.36 2.00
CA GLU A 136 2.60 9.88 1.13
C GLU A 136 3.08 9.94 -0.32
N GLU A 137 4.28 10.46 -0.55
CA GLU A 137 4.84 10.55 -1.90
C GLU A 137 5.07 9.16 -2.50
N GLY A 138 5.58 8.22 -1.71
CA GLY A 138 5.76 6.83 -2.15
C GLY A 138 4.45 6.17 -2.54
N THR A 139 3.39 6.44 -1.79
CA THR A 139 2.06 5.91 -2.10
C THR A 139 1.54 6.49 -3.41
N LYS A 140 1.74 7.79 -3.65
CA LYS A 140 1.36 8.41 -4.92
C LYS A 140 2.08 7.76 -6.11
N VAL A 141 3.37 7.46 -5.96
CA VAL A 141 4.14 6.78 -7.01
C VAL A 141 3.54 5.41 -7.31
N LEU A 142 3.18 4.65 -6.28
CA LEU A 142 2.55 3.34 -6.47
C LEU A 142 1.21 3.45 -7.18
N LEU A 143 0.39 4.43 -6.81
CA LEU A 143 -0.91 4.63 -7.44
C LEU A 143 -0.77 5.07 -8.90
N GLU A 144 0.30 5.81 -9.26
CA GLU A 144 0.60 6.13 -10.65
C GLU A 144 0.93 4.88 -11.46
N ARG A 145 1.70 3.95 -10.88
CA ARG A 145 1.99 2.68 -11.52
C ARG A 145 0.73 1.85 -11.70
N MET A 146 -0.15 1.87 -10.70
CA MET A 146 -1.43 1.17 -10.79
C MET A 146 -2.26 1.74 -11.95
N ALA A 147 -2.32 3.07 -12.07
CA ALA A 147 -3.05 3.72 -13.15
C ALA A 147 -2.56 3.22 -14.51
N LYS A 148 -1.24 3.12 -14.70
CA LYS A 148 -0.67 2.59 -15.94
C LYS A 148 -1.04 1.12 -16.17
N SER A 149 -1.06 0.32 -15.11
CA SER A 149 -1.41 -1.10 -15.21
C SER A 149 -2.87 -1.32 -15.61
N LEU A 150 -3.74 -0.37 -15.30
CA LEU A 150 -5.15 -0.44 -15.69
C LEU A 150 -5.36 -0.25 -17.20
N MET A 151 -4.37 0.30 -17.89
CA MET A 151 -4.43 0.54 -19.34
C MET A 151 -4.00 -0.68 -20.15
N ASP A 152 -3.45 -1.70 -19.51
CA ASP A 152 -2.96 -2.93 -20.15
C ASP A 152 -4.10 -3.91 -20.48
#